data_a55d43387482140b5c8fce1e95dc9c55
#
_entry.id   a55d43387482140b5c8fce1e95dc9c55
#
_cell.length_a   1.000
_cell.length_b   1.000
_cell.length_c   1.000
_cell.angle_alpha   90.00
_cell.angle_beta   90.00
_cell.angle_gamma   90.00
#
_symmetry.space_group_name_H-M   'P 1'
#
loop_
_entity.id
_entity.type
_entity.pdbx_description
1 polymer ?
#
loop_
_entity_poly.entity_id
_entity_poly.type
_entity_poly.pdbx_seq_one_letter_code
_entity_poly.pdbx_strand_id
1 'polypeptide(L)'
;DWSSDVCSSDLEAERLSDLVQDVIDLSRLQSNDPLQQAFPVEIDDVIREAINQAQVAADARGVYIEVGSTVPATVIGDRDQLIMACLNLIENAVKYSPENTRVAVTSAISDGIVEIAVTDQGIGIPESDLNRIFERFYRVDPARSRETGGTGLGLSIVKHVAQNHGGDVKVWSKVGVGSTFTIMLPKSDERISE
;
A
#
# COMPACT_ATOMS: atom_id res chain seq x y z
N ASP A 1 12.33 -3.47 -37.53
CA ASP A 1 12.67 -3.38 -36.09
C ASP A 1 11.43 -3.72 -35.25
N TRP A 2 10.98 -4.97 -35.39
CA TRP A 2 9.71 -5.47 -34.81
C TRP A 2 9.80 -5.77 -33.32
N SER A 3 10.98 -5.84 -32.74
CA SER A 3 11.16 -6.21 -31.31
C SER A 3 10.94 -5.08 -30.32
N SER A 4 11.12 -3.81 -30.73
CA SER A 4 10.91 -2.66 -29.86
C SER A 4 9.43 -2.27 -29.72
N ASP A 5 8.64 -2.49 -30.78
CA ASP A 5 7.20 -2.14 -30.77
C ASP A 5 6.36 -3.13 -29.96
N VAL A 6 6.74 -4.42 -29.94
CA VAL A 6 6.04 -5.44 -29.15
C VAL A 6 6.27 -5.22 -27.66
N CYS A 7 7.47 -4.88 -27.24
CA CYS A 7 7.78 -4.62 -25.84
C CYS A 7 7.07 -3.37 -25.28
N SER A 8 6.87 -2.36 -26.12
CA SER A 8 6.14 -1.13 -25.76
C SER A 8 4.64 -1.38 -25.59
N SER A 9 4.03 -2.18 -26.48
CA SER A 9 2.61 -2.49 -26.44
C SER A 9 2.23 -3.37 -25.25
N ASP A 10 3.11 -4.29 -24.83
CA ASP A 10 2.87 -5.17 -23.69
C ASP A 10 2.89 -4.38 -22.36
N LEU A 11 3.84 -3.46 -22.21
CA LEU A 11 3.91 -2.55 -21.07
C LEU A 11 2.71 -1.60 -20.97
N GLU A 12 2.18 -1.13 -22.08
CA GLU A 12 0.98 -0.30 -22.12
C GLU A 12 -0.28 -1.12 -21.78
N ALA A 13 -0.36 -2.36 -22.24
CA ALA A 13 -1.45 -3.27 -21.92
C ALA A 13 -1.48 -3.62 -20.41
N GLU A 14 -0.33 -3.91 -19.79
CA GLU A 14 -0.22 -4.12 -18.34
C GLU A 14 -0.69 -2.88 -17.57
N ARG A 15 -0.21 -1.70 -17.92
CA ARG A 15 -0.63 -0.45 -17.27
C ARG A 15 -2.13 -0.20 -17.36
N LEU A 16 -2.73 -0.50 -18.51
CA LEU A 16 -4.17 -0.36 -18.70
C LEU A 16 -4.93 -1.36 -17.83
N SER A 17 -4.44 -2.59 -17.72
CA SER A 17 -5.00 -3.62 -16.86
C SER A 17 -4.96 -3.19 -15.40
N ASP A 18 -3.81 -2.69 -14.91
CA ASP A 18 -3.66 -2.18 -13.54
C ASP A 18 -4.61 -1.01 -13.27
N LEU A 19 -4.74 -0.08 -14.21
CA LEU A 19 -5.64 1.05 -14.08
C LEU A 19 -7.11 0.62 -13.99
N VAL A 20 -7.52 -0.33 -14.82
CA VAL A 20 -8.89 -0.88 -14.81
C VAL A 20 -9.16 -1.57 -13.48
N GLN A 21 -8.21 -2.36 -12.97
CA GLN A 21 -8.34 -3.03 -11.68
C GLN A 21 -8.46 -2.01 -10.54
N ASP A 22 -7.59 -1.02 -10.47
CA ASP A 22 -7.61 0.04 -9.46
C ASP A 22 -8.93 0.82 -9.47
N VAL A 23 -9.49 1.11 -10.65
CA VAL A 23 -10.78 1.80 -10.79
C VAL A 23 -11.93 0.92 -10.28
N ILE A 24 -11.91 -0.39 -10.59
CA ILE A 24 -12.90 -1.35 -10.09
C ILE A 24 -12.85 -1.42 -8.57
N ASP A 25 -11.65 -1.54 -7.98
CA ASP A 25 -11.44 -1.63 -6.56
C ASP A 25 -11.89 -0.35 -5.84
N LEU A 26 -11.53 0.80 -6.39
CA LEU A 26 -11.98 2.09 -5.87
C LEU A 26 -13.50 2.25 -5.94
N SER A 27 -14.13 1.78 -7.01
CA SER A 27 -15.59 1.79 -7.17
C SER A 27 -16.28 0.93 -6.10
N ARG A 28 -15.73 -0.25 -5.80
CA ARG A 28 -16.24 -1.14 -4.74
C ARG A 28 -16.10 -0.50 -3.35
N LEU A 29 -14.95 0.12 -3.06
CA LEU A 29 -14.69 0.82 -1.81
C LEU A 29 -15.62 2.02 -1.57
N GLN A 30 -16.20 2.58 -2.63
CA GLN A 30 -17.13 3.72 -2.58
C GLN A 30 -18.60 3.29 -2.59
N SER A 31 -18.91 2.00 -2.54
CA SER A 31 -20.28 1.52 -2.45
C SER A 31 -20.94 1.97 -1.14
N ASN A 32 -22.28 1.91 -1.08
CA ASN A 32 -23.05 2.29 0.11
C ASN A 32 -22.82 1.36 1.31
N ASP A 33 -22.24 0.20 1.09
CA ASP A 33 -21.86 -0.78 2.12
C ASP A 33 -20.47 -1.34 1.80
N PRO A 34 -19.41 -0.58 2.10
CA PRO A 34 -18.05 -0.97 1.75
C PRO A 34 -17.50 -2.13 2.59
N LEU A 35 -18.13 -2.44 3.75
CA LEU A 35 -17.72 -3.50 4.67
C LEU A 35 -18.79 -4.63 4.76
N GLN A 36 -19.28 -5.10 3.61
CA GLN A 36 -20.28 -6.18 3.57
C GLN A 36 -19.85 -7.48 4.27
N GLN A 37 -18.56 -7.67 4.46
CA GLN A 37 -17.95 -8.84 5.10
C GLN A 37 -16.96 -8.40 6.19
N ALA A 38 -17.44 -7.61 7.16
CA ALA A 38 -16.62 -7.21 8.30
C ALA A 38 -16.61 -8.32 9.36
N PHE A 39 -15.44 -8.89 9.59
CA PHE A 39 -15.18 -9.91 10.60
C PHE A 39 -13.94 -9.52 11.43
N PRO A 40 -13.70 -10.18 12.58
CA PRO A 40 -12.41 -10.08 13.25
C PRO A 40 -11.28 -10.55 12.33
N VAL A 41 -10.29 -9.70 12.11
CA VAL A 41 -9.13 -9.93 11.22
C VAL A 41 -7.85 -9.79 12.02
N GLU A 42 -7.00 -10.82 12.00
CA GLU A 42 -5.66 -10.79 12.58
C GLU A 42 -4.71 -9.98 11.68
N ILE A 43 -4.10 -8.96 12.25
CA ILE A 43 -3.22 -8.06 11.49
C ILE A 43 -1.94 -8.74 11.03
N ASP A 44 -1.39 -9.67 11.81
CA ASP A 44 -0.20 -10.42 11.41
C ASP A 44 -0.44 -11.26 10.15
N ASP A 45 -1.66 -11.79 9.95
CA ASP A 45 -2.03 -12.52 8.74
C ASP A 45 -2.15 -11.60 7.52
N VAL A 46 -2.71 -10.41 7.72
CA VAL A 46 -2.78 -9.38 6.67
C VAL A 46 -1.38 -8.97 6.21
N ILE A 47 -0.49 -8.67 7.15
CA ILE A 47 0.90 -8.28 6.87
C ILE A 47 1.62 -9.40 6.11
N ARG A 48 1.52 -10.64 6.59
CA ARG A 48 2.16 -11.81 5.97
C ARG A 48 1.70 -12.01 4.54
N GLU A 49 0.40 -11.96 4.31
CA GLU A 49 -0.17 -12.14 2.98
C GLU A 49 0.25 -11.03 2.01
N ALA A 50 0.19 -9.77 2.44
CA ALA A 50 0.63 -8.64 1.63
C ALA A 50 2.12 -8.72 1.25
N ILE A 51 2.98 -9.14 2.19
CA ILE A 51 4.41 -9.36 1.93
C ILE A 51 4.60 -10.49 0.92
N ASN A 52 3.91 -11.61 1.08
CA ASN A 52 4.02 -12.75 0.16
C ASN A 52 3.67 -12.34 -1.27
N GLN A 53 2.63 -11.53 -1.45
CA GLN A 53 2.23 -11.04 -2.77
C GLN A 53 3.24 -10.05 -3.36
N ALA A 54 3.85 -9.19 -2.55
CA ALA A 54 4.84 -8.21 -3.00
C ALA A 54 6.23 -8.80 -3.27
N GLN A 55 6.53 -10.02 -2.77
CA GLN A 55 7.88 -10.58 -2.77
C GLN A 55 8.49 -10.68 -4.17
N VAL A 56 7.72 -11.14 -5.16
CA VAL A 56 8.20 -11.27 -6.55
C VAL A 56 8.66 -9.93 -7.12
N ALA A 57 7.88 -8.88 -6.88
CA ALA A 57 8.22 -7.53 -7.34
C ALA A 57 9.46 -6.96 -6.61
N ALA A 58 9.59 -7.26 -5.31
CA ALA A 58 10.74 -6.86 -4.50
C ALA A 58 12.03 -7.55 -4.99
N ASP A 59 11.98 -8.86 -5.22
CA ASP A 59 13.11 -9.65 -5.72
C ASP A 59 13.57 -9.15 -7.10
N ALA A 60 12.62 -8.88 -8.00
CA ALA A 60 12.92 -8.37 -9.34
C ALA A 60 13.60 -6.98 -9.32
N ARG A 61 13.41 -6.20 -8.24
CA ARG A 61 14.00 -4.88 -8.05
C ARG A 61 15.21 -4.88 -7.11
N GLY A 62 15.61 -6.02 -6.59
CA GLY A 62 16.71 -6.13 -5.62
C GLY A 62 16.44 -5.38 -4.31
N VAL A 63 15.17 -5.31 -3.89
CA VAL A 63 14.74 -4.68 -2.64
C VAL A 63 14.36 -5.75 -1.63
N TYR A 64 14.82 -5.63 -0.39
CA TYR A 64 14.55 -6.61 0.66
C TYR A 64 13.35 -6.17 1.50
N ILE A 65 12.31 -7.03 1.61
CA ILE A 65 11.21 -6.80 2.54
C ILE A 65 11.54 -7.46 3.88
N GLU A 66 11.52 -6.69 4.95
CA GLU A 66 11.81 -7.12 6.32
C GLU A 66 10.60 -6.93 7.22
N VAL A 67 10.19 -8.00 7.91
CA VAL A 67 9.21 -7.91 8.99
C VAL A 67 9.95 -7.47 10.24
N GLY A 68 9.65 -6.26 10.70
CA GLY A 68 10.23 -5.74 11.94
C GLY A 68 9.43 -6.18 13.17
N SER A 69 9.32 -5.30 14.17
CA SER A 69 8.50 -5.60 15.35
C SER A 69 7.02 -5.60 14.98
N THR A 70 6.33 -6.70 15.29
CA THR A 70 4.87 -6.82 15.18
C THR A 70 4.24 -7.12 16.53
N VAL A 71 3.01 -6.68 16.71
CA VAL A 71 2.22 -6.93 17.91
C VAL A 71 0.91 -7.62 17.50
N PRO A 72 0.57 -8.80 18.08
CA PRO A 72 -0.70 -9.45 17.80
C PRO A 72 -1.87 -8.51 18.05
N ALA A 73 -2.66 -8.27 17.02
CA ALA A 73 -3.78 -7.36 17.06
C ALA A 73 -4.90 -7.82 16.13
N THR A 74 -6.15 -7.61 16.59
CA THR A 74 -7.36 -7.88 15.81
C THR A 74 -8.08 -6.57 15.55
N VAL A 75 -8.62 -6.44 14.34
CA VAL A 75 -9.52 -5.33 13.95
C VAL A 75 -10.80 -5.93 13.36
N ILE A 76 -11.90 -5.19 13.39
CA ILE A 76 -13.11 -5.57 12.65
C ILE A 76 -13.03 -4.98 11.26
N GLY A 77 -13.07 -5.83 10.24
CA GLY A 77 -12.94 -5.35 8.87
C GLY A 77 -13.06 -6.43 7.80
N ASP A 78 -12.83 -5.98 6.57
CA ASP A 78 -12.71 -6.83 5.39
C ASP A 78 -11.24 -7.18 5.16
N ARG A 79 -10.91 -8.47 5.30
CA ARG A 79 -9.54 -8.98 5.21
C ARG A 79 -8.90 -8.63 3.86
N ASP A 80 -9.63 -8.78 2.77
CA ASP A 80 -9.08 -8.58 1.43
C ASP A 80 -8.80 -7.09 1.15
N GLN A 81 -9.65 -6.20 1.65
CA GLN A 81 -9.40 -4.76 1.58
C GLN A 81 -8.16 -4.36 2.41
N LEU A 82 -7.98 -4.94 3.60
CA LEU A 82 -6.81 -4.66 4.44
C LEU A 82 -5.52 -5.18 3.79
N ILE A 83 -5.54 -6.37 3.19
CA ILE A 83 -4.41 -6.91 2.41
C ILE A 83 -4.10 -5.97 1.23
N MET A 84 -5.11 -5.56 0.48
CA MET A 84 -4.96 -4.62 -0.65
C MET A 84 -4.29 -3.31 -0.22
N ALA A 85 -4.70 -2.74 0.91
CA ALA A 85 -4.11 -1.50 1.43
C ALA A 85 -2.63 -1.70 1.82
N CYS A 86 -2.31 -2.76 2.54
CA CYS A 86 -0.93 -3.08 2.91
C CYS A 86 -0.07 -3.35 1.68
N LEU A 87 -0.58 -4.12 0.70
CA LEU A 87 0.10 -4.43 -0.55
C LEU A 87 0.43 -3.16 -1.34
N ASN A 88 -0.54 -2.25 -1.49
CA ASN A 88 -0.31 -0.96 -2.15
C ASN A 88 0.82 -0.14 -1.50
N LEU A 89 0.92 -0.13 -0.16
CA LEU A 89 2.00 0.54 0.54
C LEU A 89 3.35 -0.14 0.30
N ILE A 90 3.40 -1.47 0.38
CA ILE A 90 4.62 -2.25 0.20
C ILE A 90 5.12 -2.12 -1.25
N GLU A 91 4.25 -2.24 -2.24
CA GLU A 91 4.59 -2.06 -3.66
C GLU A 91 5.10 -0.65 -3.97
N ASN A 92 4.47 0.39 -3.39
CA ASN A 92 4.98 1.75 -3.50
C ASN A 92 6.38 1.88 -2.87
N ALA A 93 6.59 1.33 -1.68
CA ALA A 93 7.88 1.33 -1.01
C ALA A 93 8.96 0.63 -1.85
N VAL A 94 8.68 -0.56 -2.39
CA VAL A 94 9.57 -1.30 -3.30
C VAL A 94 9.85 -0.50 -4.56
N LYS A 95 8.83 0.10 -5.15
CA LYS A 95 8.90 0.83 -6.41
C LYS A 95 9.81 2.06 -6.35
N TYR A 96 9.77 2.80 -5.24
CA TYR A 96 10.50 4.05 -5.08
C TYR A 96 11.81 3.90 -4.32
N SER A 97 12.16 2.68 -3.90
CA SER A 97 13.42 2.36 -3.25
C SER A 97 14.52 2.00 -4.26
N PRO A 98 15.77 2.41 -4.03
CA PRO A 98 16.94 1.93 -4.77
C PRO A 98 17.16 0.42 -4.56
N GLU A 99 17.89 -0.20 -5.49
CA GLU A 99 18.38 -1.57 -5.31
C GLU A 99 19.24 -1.69 -4.02
N ASN A 100 19.22 -2.88 -3.44
CA ASN A 100 19.96 -3.22 -2.20
C ASN A 100 19.54 -2.43 -0.96
N THR A 101 18.33 -1.87 -0.97
CA THR A 101 17.72 -1.22 0.19
C THR A 101 16.66 -2.12 0.84
N ARG A 102 16.11 -1.65 1.97
CA ARG A 102 15.10 -2.40 2.74
C ARG A 102 13.80 -1.63 2.82
N VAL A 103 12.72 -2.41 2.77
CA VAL A 103 11.37 -2.00 3.12
C VAL A 103 10.99 -2.73 4.39
N ALA A 104 10.76 -1.99 5.49
CA ALA A 104 10.37 -2.58 6.76
C ALA A 104 8.87 -2.46 6.97
N VAL A 105 8.23 -3.57 7.37
CA VAL A 105 6.81 -3.60 7.76
C VAL A 105 6.73 -3.91 9.25
N THR A 106 6.05 -3.04 10.01
CA THR A 106 5.90 -3.17 11.46
C THR A 106 4.45 -2.98 11.88
N SER A 107 4.08 -3.49 13.06
CA SER A 107 2.81 -3.14 13.69
C SER A 107 3.00 -2.78 15.16
N ALA A 108 2.16 -1.89 15.66
CA ALA A 108 2.13 -1.45 17.04
C ALA A 108 0.69 -1.19 17.49
N ILE A 109 0.49 -1.12 18.80
CA ILE A 109 -0.80 -0.69 19.39
C ILE A 109 -0.52 0.52 20.26
N SER A 110 -1.23 1.61 20.04
CA SER A 110 -1.18 2.82 20.87
C SER A 110 -2.60 3.34 21.06
N ASP A 111 -3.00 3.57 22.31
CA ASP A 111 -4.30 4.16 22.69
C ASP A 111 -5.52 3.50 22.03
N GLY A 112 -5.50 2.15 21.91
CA GLY A 112 -6.59 1.40 21.28
C GLY A 112 -6.59 1.47 19.75
N ILE A 113 -5.55 1.98 19.14
CA ILE A 113 -5.33 2.03 17.70
C ILE A 113 -4.24 1.03 17.32
N VAL A 114 -4.50 0.21 16.32
CA VAL A 114 -3.51 -0.62 15.65
C VAL A 114 -2.86 0.21 14.55
N GLU A 115 -1.57 0.32 14.58
CA GLU A 115 -0.76 1.01 13.58
C GLU A 115 0.01 -0.02 12.76
N ILE A 116 -0.15 -0.01 11.43
CA ILE A 116 0.64 -0.80 10.49
C ILE A 116 1.52 0.18 9.72
N ALA A 117 2.81 0.10 9.90
CA ALA A 117 3.76 1.02 9.27
C ALA A 117 4.62 0.31 8.22
N VAL A 118 4.71 0.92 7.03
CA VAL A 118 5.62 0.54 5.96
C VAL A 118 6.65 1.65 5.78
N THR A 119 7.92 1.31 6.02
CA THR A 119 9.04 2.27 5.96
C THR A 119 9.97 1.88 4.82
N ASP A 120 10.26 2.82 3.94
CA ASP A 120 11.18 2.68 2.82
C ASP A 120 12.43 3.56 2.98
N GLN A 121 13.47 3.23 2.23
CA GLN A 121 14.70 4.00 2.08
C GLN A 121 14.76 4.66 0.69
N GLY A 122 13.61 5.07 0.18
CA GLY A 122 13.45 5.61 -1.16
C GLY A 122 13.82 7.07 -1.30
N ILE A 123 13.37 7.64 -2.40
CA ILE A 123 13.65 9.04 -2.75
C ILE A 123 13.03 10.07 -1.81
N GLY A 124 12.03 9.66 -1.02
CA GLY A 124 11.21 10.55 -0.20
C GLY A 124 10.26 11.43 -1.03
N ILE A 125 9.44 12.18 -0.33
CA ILE A 125 8.37 13.02 -0.88
C ILE A 125 8.59 14.45 -0.39
N PRO A 126 8.53 15.46 -1.28
CA PRO A 126 8.57 16.87 -0.87
C PRO A 126 7.41 17.22 0.05
N GLU A 127 7.65 18.07 1.04
CA GLU A 127 6.64 18.50 2.00
C GLU A 127 5.40 19.14 1.33
N SER A 128 5.61 19.87 0.23
CA SER A 128 4.54 20.45 -0.58
C SER A 128 3.54 19.45 -1.14
N ASP A 129 3.96 18.20 -1.30
CA ASP A 129 3.17 17.15 -1.95
C ASP A 129 2.48 16.23 -0.94
N LEU A 130 2.90 16.21 0.34
CA LEU A 130 2.41 15.29 1.36
C LEU A 130 0.89 15.30 1.53
N ASN A 131 0.25 16.46 1.38
CA ASN A 131 -1.21 16.58 1.49
C ASN A 131 -1.93 16.07 0.23
N ARG A 132 -1.23 16.02 -0.91
CA ARG A 132 -1.81 15.72 -2.22
C ARG A 132 -1.61 14.28 -2.68
N ILE A 133 -0.64 13.56 -2.12
CA ILE A 133 -0.31 12.19 -2.53
C ILE A 133 -1.47 11.19 -2.39
N PHE A 134 -2.50 11.53 -1.60
CA PHE A 134 -3.72 10.75 -1.45
C PHE A 134 -4.85 11.17 -2.42
N GLU A 135 -4.63 12.22 -3.22
CA GLU A 135 -5.56 12.61 -4.29
C GLU A 135 -5.47 11.58 -5.43
N ARG A 136 -6.60 11.28 -6.06
CA ARG A 136 -6.66 10.34 -7.19
C ARG A 136 -5.85 10.87 -8.36
N PHE A 137 -5.10 10.00 -9.01
CA PHE A 137 -4.24 10.29 -10.16
C PHE A 137 -3.10 11.27 -9.87
N TYR A 138 -2.92 11.68 -8.61
CA TYR A 138 -1.83 12.57 -8.25
C TYR A 138 -0.48 11.84 -8.28
N ARG A 139 0.53 12.51 -8.78
CA ARG A 139 1.91 12.02 -8.88
C ARG A 139 2.86 13.18 -8.68
N VAL A 140 3.86 13.01 -7.82
CA VAL A 140 4.87 14.04 -7.49
C VAL A 140 5.70 14.42 -8.73
N ASP A 141 6.09 13.45 -9.55
CA ASP A 141 6.83 13.67 -10.81
C ASP A 141 6.20 12.86 -11.95
N PRO A 142 5.38 13.51 -12.81
CA PRO A 142 4.75 12.83 -13.96
C PRO A 142 5.74 12.33 -15.01
N ALA A 143 6.92 12.94 -15.14
CA ALA A 143 7.90 12.57 -16.16
C ALA A 143 8.63 11.26 -15.77
N ARG A 144 9.19 11.22 -14.56
CA ARG A 144 9.82 10.01 -13.99
C ARG A 144 8.85 8.85 -13.82
N SER A 145 7.62 9.20 -13.59
CA SER A 145 6.52 8.25 -13.37
C SER A 145 6.12 7.47 -14.63
N ARG A 146 6.45 7.94 -15.84
CA ARG A 146 6.24 7.17 -17.06
C ARG A 146 7.19 5.99 -17.18
N GLU A 147 8.39 6.11 -16.63
CA GLU A 147 9.38 5.03 -16.62
C GLU A 147 9.07 3.98 -15.54
N THR A 148 8.57 4.41 -14.37
CA THR A 148 8.31 3.52 -13.25
C THR A 148 6.92 2.88 -13.25
N GLY A 149 6.02 3.29 -14.16
CA GLY A 149 4.62 2.83 -14.17
C GLY A 149 3.80 3.35 -12.98
N GLY A 150 2.55 2.92 -12.88
CA GLY A 150 1.64 3.22 -11.77
C GLY A 150 0.52 4.19 -12.15
N THR A 151 -0.63 3.95 -11.57
CA THR A 151 -1.92 4.59 -11.91
C THR A 151 -2.13 5.91 -11.18
N GLY A 152 -1.46 6.11 -10.03
CA GLY A 152 -1.72 7.22 -9.11
C GLY A 152 -2.98 7.00 -8.26
N LEU A 153 -3.51 5.78 -8.21
CA LEU A 153 -4.68 5.43 -7.43
C LEU A 153 -4.35 4.69 -6.13
N GLY A 154 -3.21 4.00 -6.04
CA GLY A 154 -2.87 3.13 -4.92
C GLY A 154 -2.98 3.81 -3.54
N LEU A 155 -2.40 5.00 -3.35
CA LEU A 155 -2.50 5.71 -2.07
C LEU A 155 -3.92 6.21 -1.77
N SER A 156 -4.71 6.55 -2.78
CA SER A 156 -6.12 6.88 -2.58
C SER A 156 -6.94 5.66 -2.17
N ILE A 157 -6.62 4.47 -2.68
CA ILE A 157 -7.19 3.18 -2.25
C ILE A 157 -6.86 2.94 -0.78
N VAL A 158 -5.58 3.06 -0.38
CA VAL A 158 -5.16 2.90 1.03
C VAL A 158 -5.97 3.80 1.95
N LYS A 159 -6.13 5.07 1.59
CA LYS A 159 -6.90 6.03 2.39
C LYS A 159 -8.38 5.63 2.51
N HIS A 160 -9.02 5.22 1.41
CA HIS A 160 -10.41 4.77 1.43
C HIS A 160 -10.59 3.51 2.27
N VAL A 161 -9.70 2.53 2.15
CA VAL A 161 -9.73 1.33 2.98
C VAL A 161 -9.63 1.71 4.46
N ALA A 162 -8.65 2.52 4.86
CA ALA A 162 -8.51 2.94 6.25
C ALA A 162 -9.78 3.65 6.77
N GLN A 163 -10.34 4.57 6.00
CA GLN A 163 -11.56 5.30 6.36
C GLN A 163 -12.79 4.39 6.47
N ASN A 164 -12.96 3.43 5.56
CA ASN A 164 -14.06 2.46 5.63
C ASN A 164 -13.98 1.62 6.91
N HIS A 165 -12.77 1.38 7.42
CA HIS A 165 -12.52 0.66 8.67
C HIS A 165 -12.51 1.57 9.92
N GLY A 166 -12.97 2.82 9.79
CA GLY A 166 -13.02 3.78 10.90
C GLY A 166 -11.66 4.34 11.33
N GLY A 167 -10.67 4.16 10.49
CA GLY A 167 -9.30 4.59 10.71
C GLY A 167 -8.84 5.75 9.80
N ASP A 168 -7.54 5.94 9.70
CA ASP A 168 -6.91 6.93 8.83
C ASP A 168 -5.49 6.49 8.43
N VAL A 169 -4.82 7.30 7.60
CA VAL A 169 -3.44 7.08 7.16
C VAL A 169 -2.58 8.29 7.48
N LYS A 170 -1.43 8.04 8.08
CA LYS A 170 -0.38 9.05 8.28
C LYS A 170 0.79 8.80 7.33
N VAL A 171 1.50 9.88 7.00
CA VAL A 171 2.76 9.83 6.26
C VAL A 171 3.80 10.71 6.95
N TRP A 172 4.99 10.18 7.10
CA TRP A 172 6.21 10.91 7.33
C TRP A 172 7.13 10.67 6.15
N SER A 173 7.74 11.73 5.61
CA SER A 173 8.71 11.58 4.54
C SER A 173 9.71 12.71 4.52
N LYS A 174 10.92 12.39 4.06
CA LYS A 174 11.99 13.36 3.83
C LYS A 174 12.73 13.03 2.56
N VAL A 175 12.84 13.99 1.67
CA VAL A 175 13.56 13.83 0.39
C VAL A 175 15.00 13.35 0.64
N GLY A 176 15.41 12.30 -0.06
CA GLY A 176 16.71 11.66 0.05
C GLY A 176 16.89 10.75 1.27
N VAL A 177 15.85 10.57 2.10
CA VAL A 177 15.90 9.68 3.28
C VAL A 177 14.95 8.50 3.12
N GLY A 178 13.73 8.74 2.60
CA GLY A 178 12.67 7.76 2.46
C GLY A 178 11.35 8.22 3.06
N SER A 179 10.41 7.29 3.18
CA SER A 179 9.06 7.54 3.69
C SER A 179 8.61 6.47 4.67
N THR A 180 7.70 6.84 5.57
CA THR A 180 6.95 5.92 6.41
C THR A 180 5.48 6.23 6.26
N PHE A 181 4.72 5.26 5.75
CA PHE A 181 3.27 5.30 5.69
C PHE A 181 2.69 4.43 6.80
N THR A 182 1.74 4.96 7.56
CA THR A 182 1.13 4.25 8.68
C THR A 182 -0.39 4.20 8.51
N ILE A 183 -0.95 3.01 8.37
CA ILE A 183 -2.40 2.76 8.46
C ILE A 183 -2.75 2.65 9.94
N MET A 184 -3.75 3.40 10.36
CA MET A 184 -4.26 3.42 11.73
C MET A 184 -5.68 2.87 11.74
N LEU A 185 -5.95 1.85 12.54
CA LEU A 185 -7.24 1.16 12.61
C LEU A 185 -7.68 1.03 14.06
N PRO A 186 -8.98 1.17 14.39
CA PRO A 186 -9.49 0.87 15.71
C PRO A 186 -9.23 -0.60 16.07
N LYS A 187 -8.59 -0.84 17.21
CA LYS A 187 -8.38 -2.19 17.74
C LYS A 187 -9.72 -2.81 18.13
N SER A 188 -9.92 -4.08 17.80
CA SER A 188 -11.02 -4.88 18.34
C SER A 188 -10.55 -5.69 19.53
N ASP A 189 -11.41 -5.80 20.55
CA ASP A 189 -11.22 -6.74 21.66
C ASP A 189 -11.86 -8.12 21.37
N GLU A 190 -12.59 -8.26 20.27
CA GLU A 190 -13.13 -9.54 19.80
C GLU A 190 -11.99 -10.40 19.27
N ARG A 191 -11.79 -11.56 19.91
CA ARG A 191 -10.87 -12.59 19.41
C ARG A 191 -11.62 -13.51 18.45
N ILE A 192 -10.92 -13.97 17.42
CA ILE A 192 -11.42 -15.07 16.59
C ILE A 192 -11.55 -16.28 17.52
N SER A 193 -12.79 -16.73 17.75
CA SER A 193 -13.05 -17.99 18.46
C SER A 193 -12.62 -19.13 17.53
N GLU A 194 -11.61 -19.91 17.94
CA GLU A 194 -11.21 -21.13 17.25
C GLU A 194 -12.35 -22.16 17.22
#